data_27cbdf8e5810a3be06399dfe1f8c0b74
#
_entry.id   27cbdf8e5810a3be06399dfe1f8c0b74
#
_cell.length_a   1.000
_cell.length_b   1.000
_cell.length_c   1.000
_cell.angle_alpha   90.00
_cell.angle_beta   90.00
_cell.angle_gamma   90.00
#
_symmetry.space_group_name_H-M   'P 1'
#
loop_
_entity.id
_entity.type
_entity.pdbx_description
1 polymer ?
#
loop_
_entity_poly.entity_id
_entity_poly.type
_entity_poly.pdbx_seq_one_letter_code
_entity_poly.pdbx_strand_id
1 'polypeptide(L)'
;VTAAAVWAVPAAAAASVQGISSTSCIADNANILSRDTETYITNISVALQENCSGAQIGVYTTDYVGNNTMEGYAYEVFQAWGLGSADQDNGMVLLMATGDDNYWATPGEGLESAFSGNVLSDLLYDNLEASWTKQDYDTGARKTVLAMAERICDVYGVSLDMDAIGSGLADSSGRIVENTQSRSNGGAVLTLILLTIIIAVIVIAILKTPRG
;
A
#
# COMPACT_ATOMS: atom_id res chain seq x y z
N VAL A 1 -47.36 13.11 44.10
CA VAL A 1 -46.70 13.56 42.87
C VAL A 1 -45.42 12.75 42.75
N THR A 2 -45.45 11.66 41.97
CA THR A 2 -44.30 10.76 41.72
C THR A 2 -43.54 11.33 40.52
N ALA A 3 -42.31 11.81 40.73
CA ALA A 3 -41.41 12.20 39.65
C ALA A 3 -40.84 10.96 38.97
N ALA A 4 -41.22 10.75 37.72
CA ALA A 4 -40.58 9.72 36.87
C ALA A 4 -39.18 10.22 36.46
N ALA A 5 -38.13 9.53 36.89
CA ALA A 5 -36.78 9.74 36.42
C ALA A 5 -36.68 9.26 34.97
N VAL A 6 -36.56 10.19 34.02
CA VAL A 6 -36.25 9.90 32.64
C VAL A 6 -34.75 9.59 32.59
N TRP A 7 -34.42 8.33 32.40
CA TRP A 7 -33.06 7.90 32.11
C TRP A 7 -32.74 8.31 30.67
N ALA A 8 -31.92 9.34 30.53
CA ALA A 8 -31.36 9.70 29.25
C ALA A 8 -30.38 8.57 28.86
N VAL A 9 -30.74 7.77 27.85
CA VAL A 9 -29.82 6.87 27.20
C VAL A 9 -28.79 7.77 26.50
N PRO A 10 -27.47 7.67 26.78
CA PRO A 10 -26.51 8.43 26.03
C PRO A 10 -26.64 8.01 24.57
N ALA A 11 -26.87 8.97 23.67
CA ALA A 11 -26.75 8.71 22.25
C ALA A 11 -25.29 8.26 22.04
N ALA A 12 -25.10 7.00 21.65
CA ALA A 12 -23.80 6.51 21.29
C ALA A 12 -23.30 7.41 20.15
N ALA A 13 -22.21 8.12 20.38
CA ALA A 13 -21.62 8.96 19.36
C ALA A 13 -21.24 8.07 18.17
N ALA A 14 -21.66 8.44 16.97
CA ALA A 14 -21.15 7.82 15.75
C ALA A 14 -19.62 7.90 15.79
N ALA A 15 -18.94 6.81 15.46
CA ALA A 15 -17.49 6.82 15.35
C ALA A 15 -17.13 7.88 14.30
N SER A 16 -16.40 8.91 14.69
CA SER A 16 -15.95 9.95 13.75
C SER A 16 -14.75 9.43 12.97
N VAL A 17 -14.74 9.65 11.66
CA VAL A 17 -13.59 9.35 10.81
C VAL A 17 -12.38 10.15 11.29
N GLN A 18 -11.29 9.47 11.62
CA GLN A 18 -10.06 10.07 12.15
C GLN A 18 -8.83 9.59 11.38
N GLY A 19 -7.71 10.28 11.55
CA GLY A 19 -6.41 9.83 11.04
C GLY A 19 -6.21 9.99 9.54
N ILE A 20 -7.19 10.48 8.79
CA ILE A 20 -7.04 10.72 7.34
C ILE A 20 -6.29 12.02 7.07
N SER A 21 -5.50 12.01 6.00
CA SER A 21 -4.76 13.16 5.50
C SER A 21 -4.84 13.21 3.99
N SER A 22 -4.97 14.39 3.40
CA SER A 22 -4.96 14.58 1.94
C SER A 22 -3.61 14.26 1.28
N THR A 23 -2.57 14.03 2.07
CA THR A 23 -1.21 13.70 1.60
C THR A 23 -0.83 12.23 1.84
N SER A 24 -1.73 11.42 2.36
CA SER A 24 -1.51 10.01 2.65
C SER A 24 -2.68 9.16 2.15
N CYS A 25 -2.39 8.01 1.61
CA CYS A 25 -3.37 6.98 1.29
C CYS A 25 -3.48 5.91 2.39
N ILE A 26 -2.85 6.12 3.55
CA ILE A 26 -2.91 5.23 4.72
C ILE A 26 -3.44 5.98 5.93
N ALA A 27 -4.39 5.38 6.61
CA ALA A 27 -4.88 5.78 7.93
C ALA A 27 -5.00 4.52 8.81
N ASP A 28 -3.87 4.08 9.37
CA ASP A 28 -3.77 2.87 10.18
C ASP A 28 -4.06 3.16 11.66
N ASN A 29 -5.35 3.37 11.99
CA ASN A 29 -5.76 3.70 13.36
C ASN A 29 -5.79 2.47 14.30
N ALA A 30 -5.91 1.26 13.75
CA ALA A 30 -5.82 0.02 14.51
C ALA A 30 -4.37 -0.44 14.73
N ASN A 31 -3.40 0.23 14.08
CA ASN A 31 -1.96 -0.08 14.15
C ASN A 31 -1.67 -1.55 13.84
N ILE A 32 -2.24 -2.03 12.73
CA ILE A 32 -2.14 -3.42 12.27
C ILE A 32 -1.27 -3.59 11.02
N LEU A 33 -0.82 -2.50 10.40
CA LEU A 33 0.00 -2.53 9.21
C LEU A 33 1.47 -2.26 9.57
N SER A 34 2.36 -3.04 9.00
CA SER A 34 3.79 -2.75 9.06
C SER A 34 4.14 -1.57 8.14
N ARG A 35 5.25 -0.88 8.45
CA ARG A 35 5.76 0.21 7.59
C ARG A 35 6.06 -0.25 6.17
N ASP A 36 6.49 -1.50 5.99
CA ASP A 36 6.78 -2.07 4.67
C ASP A 36 5.47 -2.25 3.87
N THR A 37 4.38 -2.62 4.54
CA THR A 37 3.05 -2.70 3.93
C THR A 37 2.49 -1.32 3.60
N GLU A 38 2.62 -0.35 4.50
CA GLU A 38 2.24 1.05 4.22
C GLU A 38 3.01 1.61 3.01
N THR A 39 4.32 1.35 2.94
CA THR A 39 5.16 1.76 1.80
C THR A 39 4.71 1.09 0.50
N TYR A 40 4.46 -0.22 0.54
CA TYR A 40 3.97 -0.99 -0.59
C TYR A 40 2.67 -0.41 -1.16
N ILE A 41 1.70 -0.15 -0.30
CA ILE A 41 0.39 0.42 -0.68
C ILE A 41 0.57 1.84 -1.23
N THR A 42 1.41 2.64 -0.59
CA THR A 42 1.70 4.01 -1.03
C THR A 42 2.30 4.04 -2.43
N ASN A 43 3.28 3.19 -2.72
CA ASN A 43 3.90 3.08 -4.05
C ASN A 43 2.86 2.73 -5.13
N ILE A 44 1.98 1.77 -4.85
CA ILE A 44 0.88 1.39 -5.75
C ILE A 44 -0.08 2.57 -5.98
N SER A 45 -0.53 3.22 -4.91
CA SER A 45 -1.49 4.34 -5.02
C SER A 45 -0.89 5.52 -5.80
N VAL A 46 0.39 5.83 -5.62
CA VAL A 46 1.10 6.84 -6.41
C VAL A 46 1.18 6.43 -7.88
N ALA A 47 1.50 5.18 -8.20
CA ALA A 47 1.56 4.71 -9.58
C ALA A 47 0.20 4.78 -10.28
N LEU A 48 -0.88 4.44 -9.58
CA LEU A 48 -2.25 4.61 -10.09
C LEU A 48 -2.55 6.08 -10.35
N GLN A 49 -2.20 6.97 -9.43
CA GLN A 49 -2.43 8.41 -9.57
C GLN A 49 -1.71 8.97 -10.80
N GLU A 50 -0.49 8.53 -11.07
CA GLU A 50 0.30 9.01 -12.20
C GLU A 50 -0.13 8.41 -13.56
N ASN A 51 -0.62 7.17 -13.58
CA ASN A 51 -0.84 6.43 -14.82
C ASN A 51 -2.31 6.14 -15.14
N CYS A 52 -3.22 6.21 -14.14
CA CYS A 52 -4.62 5.85 -14.26
C CYS A 52 -5.55 7.05 -14.00
N SER A 53 -5.30 8.17 -14.69
CA SER A 53 -6.13 9.38 -14.63
C SER A 53 -6.40 9.91 -13.21
N GLY A 54 -5.42 9.80 -12.32
CA GLY A 54 -5.54 10.26 -10.94
C GLY A 54 -6.18 9.26 -9.99
N ALA A 55 -6.42 8.02 -10.39
CA ALA A 55 -6.99 6.99 -9.51
C ALA A 55 -6.12 6.74 -8.29
N GLN A 56 -6.74 6.50 -7.13
CA GLN A 56 -6.04 6.24 -5.88
C GLN A 56 -6.76 5.15 -5.08
N ILE A 57 -5.96 4.35 -4.35
CA ILE A 57 -6.47 3.42 -3.34
C ILE A 57 -5.99 3.90 -1.98
N GLY A 58 -6.92 4.01 -1.01
CA GLY A 58 -6.60 4.24 0.39
C GLY A 58 -6.94 3.03 1.26
N VAL A 59 -6.14 2.81 2.29
CA VAL A 59 -6.41 1.78 3.31
C VAL A 59 -6.66 2.46 4.64
N TYR A 60 -7.84 2.22 5.19
CA TYR A 60 -8.28 2.72 6.48
C TYR A 60 -8.46 1.56 7.44
N THR A 61 -7.78 1.59 8.56
CA THR A 61 -7.98 0.60 9.62
C THR A 61 -8.56 1.25 10.86
N THR A 62 -9.37 0.50 11.58
CA THR A 62 -9.95 0.87 12.89
C THR A 62 -10.26 -0.38 13.70
N ASP A 63 -10.45 -0.24 15.00
CA ASP A 63 -10.96 -1.35 15.79
C ASP A 63 -12.46 -1.53 15.56
N TYR A 64 -13.24 -0.45 15.60
CA TYR A 64 -14.70 -0.49 15.53
C TYR A 64 -15.26 0.64 14.65
N VAL A 65 -16.32 0.32 13.90
CA VAL A 65 -17.11 1.32 13.16
C VAL A 65 -18.26 1.92 14.00
N GLY A 66 -18.37 1.50 15.24
CA GLY A 66 -19.39 1.98 16.18
C GLY A 66 -20.81 1.52 15.81
N ASN A 67 -21.74 2.47 15.72
CA ASN A 67 -23.13 2.18 15.37
C ASN A 67 -23.41 2.17 13.85
N ASN A 68 -22.38 2.31 13.03
CA ASN A 68 -22.50 2.34 11.58
C ASN A 68 -22.52 0.90 11.02
N THR A 69 -23.04 0.75 9.80
CA THR A 69 -22.73 -0.43 8.98
C THR A 69 -21.34 -0.30 8.40
N MET A 70 -20.68 -1.42 8.05
CA MET A 70 -19.37 -1.37 7.38
C MET A 70 -19.44 -0.56 6.09
N GLU A 71 -20.45 -0.76 5.26
CA GLU A 71 -20.70 -0.01 4.04
C GLU A 71 -20.84 1.50 4.32
N GLY A 72 -21.71 1.87 5.26
CA GLY A 72 -21.94 3.27 5.61
C GLY A 72 -20.69 3.96 6.12
N TYR A 73 -19.93 3.31 7.00
CA TYR A 73 -18.69 3.87 7.52
C TYR A 73 -17.60 3.97 6.46
N ALA A 74 -17.45 2.96 5.59
CA ALA A 74 -16.52 3.02 4.47
C ALA A 74 -16.84 4.16 3.50
N TYR A 75 -18.13 4.43 3.26
CA TYR A 75 -18.57 5.56 2.46
C TYR A 75 -18.25 6.91 3.14
N GLU A 76 -18.48 7.04 4.46
CA GLU A 76 -18.09 8.22 5.22
C GLU A 76 -16.57 8.47 5.14
N VAL A 77 -15.76 7.42 5.28
CA VAL A 77 -14.30 7.48 5.12
C VAL A 77 -13.93 7.95 3.71
N PHE A 78 -14.52 7.35 2.68
CA PHE A 78 -14.29 7.71 1.29
C PHE A 78 -14.58 9.19 1.01
N GLN A 79 -15.75 9.67 1.42
CA GLN A 79 -16.15 11.07 1.24
C GLN A 79 -15.24 12.04 2.01
N ALA A 80 -14.82 11.69 3.22
CA ALA A 80 -13.95 12.53 4.03
C ALA A 80 -12.52 12.59 3.50
N TRP A 81 -12.05 11.53 2.82
CA TRP A 81 -10.66 11.43 2.36
C TRP A 81 -10.41 12.13 1.03
N GLY A 82 -11.39 12.08 0.11
CA GLY A 82 -11.27 12.69 -1.22
C GLY A 82 -10.20 12.04 -2.08
N LEU A 83 -10.11 10.71 -2.04
CA LEU A 83 -9.20 9.93 -2.86
C LEU A 83 -9.62 9.93 -4.33
N GLY A 84 -8.62 9.91 -5.22
CA GLY A 84 -8.84 9.90 -6.65
C GLY A 84 -8.99 11.30 -7.26
N SER A 85 -9.27 11.34 -8.55
CA SER A 85 -9.56 12.58 -9.27
C SER A 85 -11.02 12.97 -9.08
N ALA A 86 -11.29 14.20 -8.67
CA ALA A 86 -12.65 14.72 -8.51
C ALA A 86 -13.46 14.71 -9.81
N ASP A 87 -12.78 14.83 -10.98
CA ASP A 87 -13.45 14.80 -12.29
C ASP A 87 -13.82 13.36 -12.74
N GLN A 88 -13.11 12.37 -12.22
CA GLN A 88 -13.28 10.96 -12.58
C GLN A 88 -13.98 10.16 -11.49
N ASP A 89 -14.03 10.67 -10.25
CA ASP A 89 -14.51 9.97 -9.06
C ASP A 89 -13.98 8.52 -8.96
N ASN A 90 -12.66 8.37 -9.16
CA ASN A 90 -11.96 7.10 -9.33
C ASN A 90 -11.08 6.73 -8.13
N GLY A 91 -11.46 7.17 -6.95
CA GLY A 91 -10.88 6.72 -5.70
C GLY A 91 -11.44 5.37 -5.26
N MET A 92 -10.73 4.68 -4.36
CA MET A 92 -11.18 3.47 -3.70
C MET A 92 -10.68 3.43 -2.27
N VAL A 93 -11.52 2.99 -1.34
CA VAL A 93 -11.16 2.75 0.07
C VAL A 93 -11.29 1.27 0.39
N LEU A 94 -10.24 0.70 1.01
CA LEU A 94 -10.32 -0.56 1.74
C LEU A 94 -10.43 -0.23 3.23
N LEU A 95 -11.55 -0.59 3.86
CA LEU A 95 -11.79 -0.50 5.30
C LEU A 95 -11.54 -1.84 5.96
N MET A 96 -10.77 -1.84 7.05
CA MET A 96 -10.47 -3.01 7.87
C MET A 96 -10.81 -2.67 9.33
N ALA A 97 -11.84 -3.29 9.91
CA ALA A 97 -12.31 -3.08 11.29
C ALA A 97 -12.06 -4.34 12.13
N THR A 98 -10.92 -4.37 12.82
CA THR A 98 -10.43 -5.58 13.49
C THR A 98 -11.23 -5.98 14.73
N GLY A 99 -11.75 -5.02 15.46
CA GLY A 99 -12.60 -5.27 16.64
C GLY A 99 -14.03 -5.72 16.28
N ASP A 100 -14.50 -5.33 15.07
CA ASP A 100 -15.76 -5.79 14.51
C ASP A 100 -15.60 -7.12 13.72
N ASP A 101 -14.37 -7.61 13.58
CA ASP A 101 -14.01 -8.78 12.78
C ASP A 101 -14.59 -8.69 11.36
N ASN A 102 -14.43 -7.54 10.71
CA ASN A 102 -15.06 -7.25 9.44
C ASN A 102 -14.25 -6.30 8.56
N TYR A 103 -14.48 -6.36 7.27
CA TYR A 103 -13.85 -5.48 6.28
C TYR A 103 -14.82 -5.10 5.15
N TRP A 104 -14.54 -4.04 4.47
CA TRP A 104 -15.34 -3.53 3.36
C TRP A 104 -14.48 -2.75 2.37
N ALA A 105 -14.95 -2.63 1.12
CA ALA A 105 -14.34 -1.71 0.18
C ALA A 105 -15.41 -0.88 -0.53
N THR A 106 -15.07 0.37 -0.82
CA THR A 106 -15.97 1.32 -1.48
C THR A 106 -15.24 1.96 -2.66
N PRO A 107 -15.67 1.71 -3.91
CA PRO A 107 -15.20 2.42 -5.07
C PRO A 107 -15.92 3.77 -5.21
N GLY A 108 -15.28 4.75 -5.84
CA GLY A 108 -15.93 5.92 -6.38
C GLY A 108 -16.78 5.59 -7.62
N GLU A 109 -17.66 6.49 -8.00
CA GLU A 109 -18.63 6.29 -9.11
C GLU A 109 -17.94 5.89 -10.42
N GLY A 110 -16.78 6.48 -10.71
CA GLY A 110 -15.98 6.17 -11.90
C GLY A 110 -15.44 4.74 -11.97
N LEU A 111 -15.40 4.03 -10.83
CA LEU A 111 -14.95 2.64 -10.73
C LEU A 111 -16.08 1.64 -10.50
N GLU A 112 -17.31 2.07 -10.20
CA GLU A 112 -18.41 1.18 -9.82
C GLU A 112 -18.70 0.09 -10.86
N SER A 113 -18.59 0.40 -12.16
CA SER A 113 -18.82 -0.57 -13.23
C SER A 113 -17.79 -1.71 -13.22
N ALA A 114 -16.56 -1.41 -12.85
CA ALA A 114 -15.47 -2.39 -12.75
C ALA A 114 -15.51 -3.18 -11.45
N PHE A 115 -16.03 -2.59 -10.39
CA PHE A 115 -16.12 -3.17 -9.05
C PHE A 115 -17.58 -3.39 -8.63
N SER A 116 -18.44 -3.81 -9.57
CA SER A 116 -19.84 -4.14 -9.24
C SER A 116 -19.91 -5.18 -8.12
N GLY A 117 -21.02 -5.17 -7.36
CA GLY A 117 -21.15 -5.86 -6.07
C GLY A 117 -20.52 -7.27 -5.97
N ASN A 118 -20.83 -8.17 -6.92
CA ASN A 118 -20.26 -9.52 -6.91
C ASN A 118 -18.74 -9.52 -7.14
N VAL A 119 -18.26 -8.69 -8.07
CA VAL A 119 -16.83 -8.60 -8.41
C VAL A 119 -16.00 -8.13 -7.22
N LEU A 120 -16.51 -7.13 -6.49
CA LEU A 120 -15.83 -6.62 -5.31
C LEU A 120 -15.85 -7.64 -4.16
N SER A 121 -16.98 -8.31 -3.94
CA SER A 121 -17.11 -9.36 -2.93
C SER A 121 -16.16 -10.53 -3.20
N ASP A 122 -16.10 -10.99 -4.46
CA ASP A 122 -15.20 -12.07 -4.86
C ASP A 122 -13.73 -11.66 -4.70
N LEU A 123 -13.38 -10.42 -5.10
CA LEU A 123 -12.03 -9.88 -4.94
C LEU A 123 -11.59 -9.85 -3.47
N LEU A 124 -12.46 -9.38 -2.57
CA LEU A 124 -12.17 -9.33 -1.15
C LEU A 124 -12.03 -10.75 -0.58
N TYR A 125 -12.93 -11.66 -0.94
CA TYR A 125 -12.89 -13.04 -0.49
C TYR A 125 -11.60 -13.74 -0.95
N ASP A 126 -11.24 -13.64 -2.21
CA ASP A 126 -10.08 -14.33 -2.79
C ASP A 126 -8.74 -13.80 -2.26
N ASN A 127 -8.67 -12.50 -1.92
CA ASN A 127 -7.39 -11.86 -1.57
C ASN A 127 -7.23 -11.55 -0.08
N LEU A 128 -8.32 -11.27 0.65
CA LEU A 128 -8.26 -10.85 2.05
C LEU A 128 -8.64 -11.96 3.03
N GLU A 129 -9.72 -12.71 2.78
CA GLU A 129 -10.35 -13.62 3.74
C GLU A 129 -9.38 -14.63 4.36
N ALA A 130 -8.57 -15.31 3.54
CA ALA A 130 -7.65 -16.33 4.03
C ALA A 130 -6.52 -15.78 4.92
N SER A 131 -6.16 -14.51 4.77
CA SER A 131 -5.19 -13.79 5.60
C SER A 131 -5.87 -13.18 6.82
N TRP A 132 -7.08 -12.66 6.65
CA TRP A 132 -7.92 -12.10 7.70
C TRP A 132 -8.17 -13.08 8.83
N THR A 133 -8.63 -14.29 8.52
CA THR A 133 -8.89 -15.36 9.49
C THR A 133 -7.65 -15.79 10.28
N LYS A 134 -6.45 -15.49 9.79
CA LYS A 134 -5.16 -15.74 10.47
C LYS A 134 -4.61 -14.49 11.17
N GLN A 135 -5.30 -13.36 11.07
CA GLN A 135 -4.84 -12.05 11.53
C GLN A 135 -3.51 -11.61 10.86
N ASP A 136 -3.24 -12.13 9.67
CA ASP A 136 -2.13 -11.70 8.82
C ASP A 136 -2.59 -10.51 7.96
N TYR A 137 -2.80 -9.39 8.62
CA TYR A 137 -3.38 -8.18 8.01
C TYR A 137 -2.47 -7.57 6.94
N ASP A 138 -1.16 -7.64 7.14
CA ASP A 138 -0.17 -7.19 6.17
C ASP A 138 -0.32 -7.91 4.83
N THR A 139 -0.29 -9.24 4.86
CA THR A 139 -0.45 -10.05 3.65
C THR A 139 -1.82 -9.83 3.01
N GLY A 140 -2.88 -9.75 3.82
CA GLY A 140 -4.24 -9.50 3.34
C GLY A 140 -4.39 -8.15 2.64
N ALA A 141 -3.93 -7.07 3.29
CA ALA A 141 -3.98 -5.72 2.73
C ALA A 141 -3.20 -5.61 1.41
N ARG A 142 -1.97 -6.15 1.37
CA ARG A 142 -1.12 -6.11 0.17
C ARG A 142 -1.75 -6.83 -1.02
N LYS A 143 -2.24 -8.06 -0.81
CA LYS A 143 -2.90 -8.84 -1.88
C LYS A 143 -4.14 -8.15 -2.41
N THR A 144 -4.96 -7.62 -1.50
CA THR A 144 -6.21 -6.97 -1.85
C THR A 144 -5.95 -5.68 -2.62
N VAL A 145 -5.02 -4.84 -2.15
CA VAL A 145 -4.64 -3.60 -2.85
C VAL A 145 -4.02 -3.90 -4.21
N LEU A 146 -3.18 -4.94 -4.31
CA LEU A 146 -2.62 -5.37 -5.61
C LEU A 146 -3.73 -5.75 -6.59
N ALA A 147 -4.66 -6.61 -6.19
CA ALA A 147 -5.76 -7.05 -7.04
C ALA A 147 -6.69 -5.89 -7.45
N MET A 148 -6.93 -4.94 -6.54
CA MET A 148 -7.66 -3.70 -6.87
C MET A 148 -6.90 -2.86 -7.89
N ALA A 149 -5.59 -2.68 -7.71
CA ALA A 149 -4.75 -1.87 -8.58
C ALA A 149 -4.65 -2.45 -9.99
N GLU A 150 -4.44 -3.77 -10.12
CA GLU A 150 -4.43 -4.46 -11.42
C GLU A 150 -5.75 -4.25 -12.16
N ARG A 151 -6.87 -4.36 -11.45
CA ARG A 151 -8.18 -4.14 -12.04
C ARG A 151 -8.42 -2.68 -12.44
N ILE A 152 -7.93 -1.71 -11.67
CA ILE A 152 -7.97 -0.29 -12.07
C ILE A 152 -7.11 -0.08 -13.32
N CYS A 153 -5.92 -0.68 -13.39
CA CYS A 153 -5.09 -0.62 -14.59
C CYS A 153 -5.81 -1.15 -15.82
N ASP A 154 -6.55 -2.24 -15.69
CA ASP A 154 -7.38 -2.79 -16.79
C ASP A 154 -8.44 -1.79 -17.28
N VAL A 155 -9.10 -1.06 -16.35
CA VAL A 155 -10.07 0.00 -16.70
C VAL A 155 -9.46 1.08 -17.57
N TYR A 156 -8.22 1.47 -17.26
CA TYR A 156 -7.51 2.54 -17.98
C TYR A 156 -6.62 2.04 -19.13
N GLY A 157 -6.58 0.72 -19.39
CA GLY A 157 -5.74 0.12 -20.41
C GLY A 157 -4.24 0.29 -20.15
N VAL A 158 -3.86 0.38 -18.88
CA VAL A 158 -2.48 0.54 -18.42
C VAL A 158 -1.89 -0.83 -18.10
N SER A 159 -0.65 -1.08 -18.53
CA SER A 159 0.07 -2.33 -18.25
C SER A 159 1.33 -2.03 -17.45
N LEU A 160 1.24 -2.18 -16.14
CA LEU A 160 2.34 -1.99 -15.18
C LEU A 160 2.43 -3.21 -14.26
N ASP A 161 3.64 -3.57 -13.87
CA ASP A 161 3.88 -4.56 -12.83
C ASP A 161 3.68 -3.90 -11.45
N MET A 162 2.44 -3.90 -10.98
CA MET A 162 2.07 -3.25 -9.73
C MET A 162 2.71 -3.90 -8.50
N ASP A 163 3.03 -5.20 -8.55
CA ASP A 163 3.75 -5.86 -7.45
C ASP A 163 5.22 -5.42 -7.41
N ALA A 164 5.88 -5.31 -8.55
CA ALA A 164 7.24 -4.77 -8.62
C ALA A 164 7.30 -3.30 -8.14
N ILE A 165 6.32 -2.48 -8.51
CA ILE A 165 6.20 -1.09 -8.07
C ILE A 165 5.95 -1.03 -6.56
N GLY A 166 4.99 -1.77 -6.06
CA GLY A 166 4.66 -1.84 -4.63
C GLY A 166 5.87 -2.24 -3.80
N SER A 167 6.60 -3.25 -4.24
CA SER A 167 7.83 -3.75 -3.60
C SER A 167 9.04 -2.82 -3.76
N GLY A 168 8.93 -1.70 -4.51
CA GLY A 168 10.04 -0.78 -4.76
C GLY A 168 11.11 -1.32 -5.70
N LEU A 169 10.81 -2.38 -6.46
CA LEU A 169 11.68 -2.94 -7.49
C LEU A 169 11.56 -2.16 -8.81
N ALA A 170 10.44 -1.49 -9.03
CA ALA A 170 10.21 -0.57 -10.13
C ALA A 170 9.74 0.80 -9.63
N ASP A 171 10.00 1.86 -10.40
CA ASP A 171 9.41 3.18 -10.14
C ASP A 171 7.94 3.23 -10.59
N SER A 172 7.25 4.32 -10.29
CA SER A 172 5.83 4.50 -10.63
C SER A 172 5.52 4.46 -12.13
N SER A 173 6.53 4.56 -12.99
CA SER A 173 6.41 4.38 -14.44
C SER A 173 6.72 2.94 -14.91
N GLY A 174 6.97 2.02 -13.98
CA GLY A 174 7.30 0.61 -14.26
C GLY A 174 8.75 0.37 -14.68
N ARG A 175 9.65 1.34 -14.55
CA ARG A 175 11.07 1.14 -14.82
C ARG A 175 11.75 0.48 -13.62
N ILE A 176 12.48 -0.60 -13.87
CA ILE A 176 13.25 -1.30 -12.83
C ILE A 176 14.23 -0.32 -12.16
N VAL A 177 14.14 -0.19 -10.85
CA VAL A 177 15.06 0.59 -10.04
C VAL A 177 16.28 -0.27 -9.77
N GLU A 178 17.35 -0.12 -10.57
CA GLU A 178 18.63 -0.76 -10.25
C GLU A 178 19.14 -0.19 -8.92
N ASN A 179 19.16 -1.05 -7.90
CA ASN A 179 19.69 -0.69 -6.59
C ASN A 179 21.22 -0.55 -6.69
N THR A 180 21.69 0.63 -7.10
CA THR A 180 23.12 0.97 -7.26
C THR A 180 23.87 0.93 -5.93
N GLN A 181 23.21 0.76 -4.80
CA GLN A 181 23.89 0.69 -3.50
C GLN A 181 24.67 -0.62 -3.25
N SER A 182 24.36 -1.70 -3.98
CA SER A 182 25.09 -2.97 -3.81
C SER A 182 26.36 -3.08 -4.66
N ARG A 183 26.58 -2.17 -5.60
CA ARG A 183 27.71 -2.26 -6.56
C ARG A 183 28.95 -1.45 -6.19
N SER A 184 28.85 -0.54 -5.21
CA SER A 184 29.96 0.35 -4.88
C SER A 184 31.08 -0.30 -4.04
N ASN A 185 30.80 -1.37 -3.29
CA ASN A 185 31.82 -2.00 -2.45
C ASN A 185 32.56 -3.20 -3.10
N GLY A 186 31.94 -3.89 -4.06
CA GLY A 186 32.58 -5.01 -4.75
C GLY A 186 33.62 -4.60 -5.79
N GLY A 187 33.35 -3.54 -6.54
CA GLY A 187 34.26 -3.04 -7.57
C GLY A 187 35.54 -2.40 -7.00
N ALA A 188 35.38 -1.62 -5.93
CA ALA A 188 36.51 -0.97 -5.26
C ALA A 188 37.44 -1.99 -4.58
N VAL A 189 36.90 -3.06 -4.00
CA VAL A 189 37.69 -4.13 -3.38
C VAL A 189 38.43 -4.96 -4.44
N LEU A 190 37.78 -5.30 -5.55
CA LEU A 190 38.41 -6.02 -6.65
C LEU A 190 39.53 -5.21 -7.34
N THR A 191 39.34 -3.91 -7.54
CA THR A 191 40.39 -3.03 -8.09
C THR A 191 41.57 -2.86 -7.14
N LEU A 192 41.32 -2.78 -5.83
CA LEU A 192 42.37 -2.72 -4.80
C LEU A 192 43.19 -4.03 -4.77
N ILE A 193 42.54 -5.18 -4.83
CA ILE A 193 43.19 -6.50 -4.85
C ILE A 193 44.04 -6.67 -6.12
N LEU A 194 43.53 -6.28 -7.29
CA LEU A 194 44.28 -6.32 -8.55
C LEU A 194 45.50 -5.40 -8.50
N LEU A 195 45.35 -4.19 -7.94
CA LEU A 195 46.45 -3.24 -7.80
C LEU A 195 47.57 -3.75 -6.88
N THR A 196 47.20 -4.40 -5.77
CA THR A 196 48.18 -5.01 -4.83
C THR A 196 48.92 -6.18 -5.45
N ILE A 197 48.24 -7.01 -6.25
CA ILE A 197 48.87 -8.12 -6.99
C ILE A 197 49.86 -7.57 -8.04
N ILE A 198 49.50 -6.54 -8.81
CA ILE A 198 50.38 -5.91 -9.79
C ILE A 198 51.63 -5.32 -9.14
N ILE A 199 51.46 -4.62 -8.02
CA ILE A 199 52.61 -4.05 -7.26
C ILE A 199 53.51 -5.16 -6.73
N ALA A 200 52.97 -6.26 -6.21
CA ALA A 200 53.75 -7.38 -5.75
C ALA A 200 54.55 -8.06 -6.86
N VAL A 201 53.98 -8.20 -8.07
CA VAL A 201 54.66 -8.76 -9.23
C VAL A 201 55.81 -7.83 -9.69
N ILE A 202 55.59 -6.51 -9.70
CA ILE A 202 56.63 -5.54 -10.06
C ILE A 202 57.78 -5.56 -9.05
N VAL A 203 57.50 -5.61 -7.76
CA VAL A 203 58.51 -5.70 -6.70
C VAL A 203 59.35 -6.96 -6.83
N ILE A 204 58.71 -8.10 -7.09
CA ILE A 204 59.42 -9.38 -7.31
C ILE A 204 60.29 -9.33 -8.56
N ALA A 205 59.81 -8.69 -9.63
CA ALA A 205 60.60 -8.53 -10.87
C ALA A 205 61.85 -7.64 -10.63
N ILE A 206 61.71 -6.58 -9.87
CA ILE A 206 62.83 -5.65 -9.52
C ILE A 206 63.88 -6.39 -8.64
N LEU A 207 63.40 -7.20 -7.68
CA LEU A 207 64.30 -7.93 -6.78
C LEU A 207 65.03 -9.11 -7.47
N LYS A 208 64.53 -9.61 -8.60
CA LYS A 208 65.11 -10.71 -9.37
C LYS A 208 66.03 -10.23 -10.50
N THR A 209 66.09 -8.96 -10.80
CA THR A 209 67.08 -8.44 -11.78
C THR A 209 68.48 -8.50 -11.18
N PRO A 210 69.42 -9.28 -11.77
CA PRO A 210 70.78 -9.33 -11.29
C PRO A 210 71.43 -7.97 -11.52
N ARG A 211 71.99 -7.39 -10.43
CA ARG A 211 72.84 -6.20 -10.54
C ARG A 211 74.15 -6.63 -11.17
N GLY A 212 74.31 -6.31 -12.46
CA GLY A 212 75.60 -6.42 -13.14
C GLY A 212 76.57 -5.31 -12.71
#